data_c8dd412b56c15aefb4355e0c0e22a682
#
_entry.id   c8dd412b56c15aefb4355e0c0e22a682
#
_cell.length_a   1.000
_cell.length_b   1.000
_cell.length_c   1.000
_cell.angle_alpha   90.00
_cell.angle_beta   90.00
_cell.angle_gamma   90.00
#
_symmetry.space_group_name_H-M   'P 1'
#
loop_
_entity.id
_entity.type
_entity.pdbx_description
1 polymer ?
#
loop_
_entity_poly.entity_id
_entity_poly.type
_entity_poly.pdbx_seq_one_letter_code
_entity_poly.pdbx_strand_id
1 'polypeptide(L)'
;MKKSLFLLAAVFASFNLNAQDKKIAEDCFQKADYKCAEEQYFKLAQSERIQKLQSEYYNNLGTAQRRLGKTALAFKSYESALKANPMSAAVYANLGSIHGQKGNKQAAIDYLNKGLQIEPENADIYLTRSKVYESLGKKDLAMKDLNQILTFAPDNIYARTGLANLKKNSGDLEGALKDYNQLISEKPESLLYSGRGDVYFRLKKNKEALADVNKAISIDPKFAQAHVNKALILFETGKPKEACASLDKAVSMGYEKPLLMDQYAKCEVKK
;
A
#
# COMPACT_ATOMS: atom_id res chain seq x y z
N MET A 1 18.97 -31.26 41.50
CA MET A 1 18.12 -31.64 40.37
C MET A 1 16.73 -31.00 40.32
N LYS A 2 15.98 -30.80 41.42
CA LYS A 2 14.63 -30.18 41.39
C LYS A 2 14.62 -28.68 40.94
N LYS A 3 15.64 -27.90 41.28
CA LYS A 3 15.69 -26.47 40.87
C LYS A 3 15.91 -26.23 39.36
N SER A 4 16.63 -27.13 38.66
CA SER A 4 16.83 -27.03 37.23
C SER A 4 15.59 -27.45 36.40
N LEU A 5 14.75 -28.35 36.89
CA LEU A 5 13.50 -28.72 36.24
C LEU A 5 12.45 -27.59 36.32
N PHE A 6 12.39 -26.84 37.42
CA PHE A 6 11.48 -25.70 37.56
C PHE A 6 11.87 -24.52 36.64
N LEU A 7 13.17 -24.28 36.47
CA LEU A 7 13.64 -23.26 35.54
C LEU A 7 13.32 -23.63 34.07
N LEU A 8 13.52 -24.88 33.67
CA LEU A 8 13.16 -25.34 32.32
C LEU A 8 11.63 -25.26 32.08
N ALA A 9 10.81 -25.68 33.03
CA ALA A 9 9.36 -25.59 32.91
C ALA A 9 8.86 -24.14 32.83
N ALA A 10 9.45 -23.20 33.57
CA ALA A 10 9.11 -21.78 33.52
C ALA A 10 9.53 -21.14 32.19
N VAL A 11 10.68 -21.53 31.64
CA VAL A 11 11.15 -21.07 30.32
C VAL A 11 10.25 -21.61 29.20
N PHE A 12 9.88 -22.91 29.26
CA PHE A 12 8.93 -23.47 28.27
C PHE A 12 7.53 -22.85 28.36
N ALA A 13 7.04 -22.53 29.57
CA ALA A 13 5.75 -21.87 29.73
C ALA A 13 5.75 -20.43 29.17
N SER A 14 6.84 -19.68 29.38
CA SER A 14 6.97 -18.33 28.79
C SER A 14 7.11 -18.35 27.28
N PHE A 15 7.79 -19.33 26.69
CA PHE A 15 7.88 -19.49 25.24
C PHE A 15 6.53 -19.82 24.59
N ASN A 16 5.71 -20.67 25.23
CA ASN A 16 4.38 -21.01 24.73
C ASN A 16 3.40 -19.83 24.84
N LEU A 17 3.47 -19.03 25.90
CA LEU A 17 2.67 -17.80 26.06
C LEU A 17 2.99 -16.79 24.95
N ASN A 18 4.27 -16.50 24.72
CA ASN A 18 4.67 -15.57 23.66
C ASN A 18 4.25 -16.04 22.25
N ALA A 19 4.29 -17.34 21.96
CA ALA A 19 3.85 -17.88 20.67
C ALA A 19 2.33 -17.75 20.46
N GLN A 20 1.54 -17.94 21.53
CA GLN A 20 0.10 -17.77 21.49
C GLN A 20 -0.29 -16.30 21.34
N ASP A 21 0.35 -15.37 22.07
CA ASP A 21 0.11 -13.94 21.98
C ASP A 21 0.48 -13.40 20.60
N LYS A 22 1.58 -13.87 19.99
CA LYS A 22 1.96 -13.56 18.62
C LYS A 22 0.88 -13.99 17.63
N LYS A 23 0.36 -15.21 17.76
CA LYS A 23 -0.72 -15.70 16.89
C LYS A 23 -1.98 -14.85 17.00
N ILE A 24 -2.35 -14.43 18.21
CA ILE A 24 -3.50 -13.53 18.42
C ILE A 24 -3.26 -12.20 17.70
N ALA A 25 -2.07 -11.61 17.85
CA ALA A 25 -1.72 -10.36 17.19
C ALA A 25 -1.80 -10.46 15.64
N GLU A 26 -1.29 -11.55 15.08
CA GLU A 26 -1.34 -11.85 13.64
C GLU A 26 -2.79 -12.06 13.17
N ASP A 27 -3.60 -12.80 13.90
CA ASP A 27 -5.03 -13.02 13.60
C ASP A 27 -5.81 -11.70 13.61
N CYS A 28 -5.57 -10.82 14.59
CA CYS A 28 -6.16 -9.49 14.64
C CYS A 28 -5.79 -8.69 13.40
N PHE A 29 -4.52 -8.72 13.00
CA PHE A 29 -4.02 -8.00 11.84
C PHE A 29 -4.65 -8.52 10.54
N GLN A 30 -4.75 -9.84 10.36
CA GLN A 30 -5.39 -10.48 9.20
C GLN A 30 -6.88 -10.15 9.09
N LYS A 31 -7.59 -10.05 10.22
CA LYS A 31 -8.99 -9.66 10.30
C LYS A 31 -9.20 -8.14 10.16
N ALA A 32 -8.13 -7.37 9.92
CA ALA A 32 -8.13 -5.91 9.91
C ALA A 32 -8.64 -5.26 11.22
N ASP A 33 -8.64 -6.00 12.32
CA ASP A 33 -8.86 -5.45 13.67
C ASP A 33 -7.56 -4.80 14.17
N TYR A 34 -7.31 -3.60 13.64
CA TYR A 34 -6.08 -2.88 13.95
C TYR A 34 -6.02 -2.35 15.39
N LYS A 35 -7.15 -2.23 16.09
CA LYS A 35 -7.15 -1.90 17.52
C LYS A 35 -6.63 -3.06 18.35
N CYS A 36 -7.15 -4.26 18.11
CA CYS A 36 -6.63 -5.48 18.70
C CYS A 36 -5.15 -5.68 18.36
N ALA A 37 -4.77 -5.54 17.09
CA ALA A 37 -3.38 -5.68 16.67
C ALA A 37 -2.45 -4.67 17.36
N GLU A 38 -2.86 -3.40 17.50
CA GLU A 38 -2.11 -2.38 18.24
C GLU A 38 -1.85 -2.80 19.68
N GLU A 39 -2.89 -3.27 20.39
CA GLU A 39 -2.78 -3.67 21.78
C GLU A 39 -1.87 -4.88 21.95
N GLN A 40 -2.05 -5.92 21.14
CA GLN A 40 -1.27 -7.15 21.24
C GLN A 40 0.20 -6.93 20.85
N TYR A 41 0.49 -6.24 19.75
CA TYR A 41 1.87 -5.94 19.37
C TYR A 41 2.56 -5.00 20.35
N PHE A 42 1.84 -4.08 21.00
CA PHE A 42 2.40 -3.27 22.07
C PHE A 42 2.87 -4.13 23.24
N LYS A 43 2.05 -5.07 23.73
CA LYS A 43 2.41 -6.00 24.81
C LYS A 43 3.63 -6.85 24.43
N LEU A 44 3.62 -7.43 23.23
CA LEU A 44 4.73 -8.23 22.72
C LEU A 44 6.02 -7.42 22.63
N ALA A 45 5.98 -6.20 22.10
CA ALA A 45 7.16 -5.34 21.95
C ALA A 45 7.76 -4.94 23.31
N GLN A 46 6.93 -4.77 24.35
CA GLN A 46 7.40 -4.43 25.71
C GLN A 46 8.00 -5.63 26.45
N SER A 47 7.49 -6.83 26.22
CA SER A 47 7.93 -8.04 26.91
C SER A 47 9.10 -8.76 26.23
N GLU A 48 9.32 -8.51 24.91
CA GLU A 48 10.33 -9.20 24.12
C GLU A 48 11.74 -8.71 24.45
N ARG A 49 12.65 -9.64 24.66
CA ARG A 49 14.08 -9.36 24.96
C ARG A 49 15.01 -9.64 23.80
N ILE A 50 14.55 -10.40 22.80
CA ILE A 50 15.31 -10.66 21.57
C ILE A 50 15.15 -9.46 20.66
N GLN A 51 16.20 -8.68 20.48
CA GLN A 51 16.18 -7.40 19.74
C GLN A 51 15.55 -7.52 18.35
N LYS A 52 15.85 -8.58 17.62
CA LYS A 52 15.26 -8.80 16.28
C LYS A 52 13.74 -8.96 16.36
N LEU A 53 13.21 -9.78 17.25
CA LEU A 53 11.77 -9.98 17.43
C LEU A 53 11.10 -8.71 17.99
N GLN A 54 11.74 -8.03 18.92
CA GLN A 54 11.26 -6.75 19.43
C GLN A 54 11.11 -5.72 18.30
N SER A 55 12.09 -5.65 17.41
CA SER A 55 12.02 -4.79 16.21
C SER A 55 10.82 -5.15 15.32
N GLU A 56 10.58 -6.44 15.08
CA GLU A 56 9.43 -6.93 14.29
C GLU A 56 8.10 -6.52 14.96
N TYR A 57 7.99 -6.66 16.27
CA TYR A 57 6.77 -6.28 16.99
C TYR A 57 6.53 -4.76 16.98
N TYR A 58 7.57 -3.95 17.17
CA TYR A 58 7.46 -2.50 17.03
C TYR A 58 7.11 -2.08 15.59
N ASN A 59 7.64 -2.77 14.58
CA ASN A 59 7.27 -2.54 13.18
C ASN A 59 5.79 -2.83 12.92
N ASN A 60 5.29 -3.97 13.43
CA ASN A 60 3.89 -4.35 13.26
C ASN A 60 2.95 -3.45 14.08
N LEU A 61 3.35 -3.03 15.28
CA LEU A 61 2.67 -2.00 16.07
C LEU A 61 2.53 -0.70 15.29
N GLY A 62 3.65 -0.21 14.73
CA GLY A 62 3.65 1.00 13.89
C GLY A 62 2.73 0.86 12.68
N THR A 63 2.70 -0.32 12.07
CA THR A 63 1.81 -0.58 10.93
C THR A 63 0.34 -0.59 11.35
N ALA A 64 -0.02 -1.20 12.48
CA ALA A 64 -1.39 -1.14 13.03
C ALA A 64 -1.81 0.30 13.36
N GLN A 65 -0.93 1.07 14.00
CA GLN A 65 -1.16 2.48 14.31
C GLN A 65 -1.34 3.33 13.06
N ARG A 66 -0.57 3.09 12.01
CA ARG A 66 -0.74 3.76 10.72
C ARG A 66 -2.10 3.45 10.09
N ARG A 67 -2.56 2.19 10.16
CA ARG A 67 -3.90 1.79 9.68
C ARG A 67 -5.03 2.44 10.47
N LEU A 68 -4.81 2.77 11.73
CA LEU A 68 -5.73 3.53 12.59
C LEU A 68 -5.63 5.06 12.40
N GLY A 69 -4.79 5.54 11.48
CA GLY A 69 -4.57 6.98 11.29
C GLY A 69 -3.69 7.63 12.35
N LYS A 70 -3.13 6.86 13.29
CA LYS A 70 -2.26 7.33 14.39
C LYS A 70 -0.82 7.55 13.92
N THR A 71 -0.61 8.36 12.88
CA THR A 71 0.67 8.48 12.17
C THR A 71 1.84 8.88 13.07
N ALA A 72 1.61 9.77 14.06
CA ALA A 72 2.66 10.18 15.00
C ALA A 72 3.12 9.04 15.92
N LEU A 73 2.20 8.17 16.35
CA LEU A 73 2.52 6.99 17.14
C LEU A 73 3.23 5.94 16.28
N ALA A 74 2.77 5.71 15.06
CA ALA A 74 3.41 4.81 14.11
C ALA A 74 4.89 5.19 13.88
N PHE A 75 5.17 6.48 13.73
CA PHE A 75 6.54 6.96 13.57
C PHE A 75 7.40 6.59 14.77
N LYS A 76 6.94 6.86 16.00
CA LYS A 76 7.66 6.49 17.24
C LYS A 76 7.88 4.98 17.35
N SER A 77 6.90 4.18 16.96
CA SER A 77 7.04 2.72 16.99
C SER A 77 8.09 2.25 15.98
N TYR A 78 8.15 2.82 14.79
CA TYR A 78 9.20 2.52 13.81
C TYR A 78 10.59 2.97 14.27
N GLU A 79 10.71 4.12 14.94
CA GLU A 79 11.98 4.53 15.56
C GLU A 79 12.43 3.53 16.64
N SER A 80 11.49 3.04 17.47
CA SER A 80 11.77 2.00 18.46
C SER A 80 12.21 0.70 17.80
N ALA A 81 11.59 0.34 16.68
CA ALA A 81 12.00 -0.82 15.88
C ALA A 81 13.45 -0.69 15.36
N LEU A 82 13.84 0.48 14.81
CA LEU A 82 15.22 0.72 14.37
C LEU A 82 16.21 0.77 15.54
N LYS A 83 15.78 1.24 16.71
CA LYS A 83 16.63 1.21 17.90
C LYS A 83 16.94 -0.24 18.33
N ALA A 84 15.97 -1.14 18.21
CA ALA A 84 16.13 -2.56 18.50
C ALA A 84 16.92 -3.28 17.39
N ASN A 85 16.64 -2.99 16.12
CA ASN A 85 17.38 -3.55 14.99
C ASN A 85 17.58 -2.49 13.89
N PRO A 86 18.77 -1.85 13.83
CA PRO A 86 19.09 -0.85 12.81
C PRO A 86 19.15 -1.40 11.37
N MET A 87 19.22 -2.73 11.20
CA MET A 87 19.32 -3.41 9.90
C MET A 87 17.96 -3.95 9.42
N SER A 88 16.86 -3.27 9.72
CA SER A 88 15.52 -3.68 9.27
C SER A 88 15.10 -2.87 8.04
N ALA A 89 15.24 -3.45 6.86
CA ALA A 89 14.82 -2.83 5.59
C ALA A 89 13.32 -2.50 5.57
N ALA A 90 12.49 -3.39 6.14
CA ALA A 90 11.05 -3.18 6.24
C ALA A 90 10.67 -1.93 7.04
N VAL A 91 11.40 -1.64 8.12
CA VAL A 91 11.16 -0.43 8.92
C VAL A 91 11.56 0.82 8.15
N TYR A 92 12.69 0.79 7.44
CA TYR A 92 13.09 1.89 6.55
C TYR A 92 12.06 2.13 5.44
N ALA A 93 11.50 1.07 4.84
CA ALA A 93 10.42 1.17 3.85
C ALA A 93 9.17 1.86 4.43
N ASN A 94 8.76 1.47 5.64
CA ASN A 94 7.62 2.07 6.33
C ASN A 94 7.84 3.55 6.67
N LEU A 95 9.02 3.92 7.16
CA LEU A 95 9.38 5.32 7.41
C LEU A 95 9.41 6.13 6.12
N GLY A 96 10.01 5.57 5.06
CA GLY A 96 10.00 6.19 3.73
C GLY A 96 8.58 6.43 3.21
N SER A 97 7.69 5.46 3.37
CA SER A 97 6.27 5.58 3.00
C SER A 97 5.57 6.72 3.76
N ILE A 98 5.75 6.80 5.10
CA ILE A 98 5.15 7.87 5.91
C ILE A 98 5.68 9.25 5.49
N HIS A 99 6.99 9.39 5.29
CA HIS A 99 7.58 10.65 4.86
C HIS A 99 7.06 11.06 3.47
N GLY A 100 6.92 10.09 2.55
CA GLY A 100 6.34 10.33 1.23
C GLY A 100 4.89 10.86 1.31
N GLN A 101 4.06 10.26 2.14
CA GLN A 101 2.66 10.68 2.36
C GLN A 101 2.57 12.07 3.00
N LYS A 102 3.49 12.43 3.90
CA LYS A 102 3.56 13.77 4.51
C LYS A 102 4.17 14.85 3.60
N GLY A 103 4.55 14.52 2.37
CA GLY A 103 5.18 15.45 1.45
C GLY A 103 6.69 15.65 1.68
N ASN A 104 7.28 15.01 2.68
CA ASN A 104 8.73 15.07 2.97
C ASN A 104 9.51 14.15 2.01
N LYS A 105 9.46 14.47 0.72
CA LYS A 105 9.93 13.59 -0.36
C LYS A 105 11.40 13.22 -0.28
N GLN A 106 12.28 14.16 0.10
CA GLN A 106 13.72 13.87 0.24
C GLN A 106 13.97 12.88 1.38
N ALA A 107 13.39 13.12 2.55
CA ALA A 107 13.51 12.19 3.68
C ALA A 107 12.97 10.78 3.33
N ALA A 108 11.88 10.71 2.54
CA ALA A 108 11.35 9.44 2.05
C ALA A 108 12.41 8.69 1.21
N ILE A 109 13.05 9.39 0.26
CA ILE A 109 14.11 8.80 -0.58
C ILE A 109 15.28 8.33 0.28
N ASP A 110 15.72 9.12 1.27
CA ASP A 110 16.85 8.78 2.12
C ASP A 110 16.59 7.51 2.95
N TYR A 111 15.37 7.37 3.52
CA TYR A 111 14.97 6.16 4.22
C TYR A 111 14.90 4.95 3.28
N LEU A 112 14.30 5.11 2.11
CA LEU A 112 14.20 4.03 1.12
C LEU A 112 15.56 3.60 0.58
N ASN A 113 16.50 4.53 0.41
CA ASN A 113 17.89 4.21 0.05
C ASN A 113 18.57 3.36 1.13
N LYS A 114 18.39 3.69 2.42
CA LYS A 114 18.91 2.86 3.52
C LYS A 114 18.31 1.45 3.50
N GLY A 115 17.02 1.32 3.23
CA GLY A 115 16.37 0.02 3.06
C GLY A 115 17.00 -0.80 1.93
N LEU A 116 17.26 -0.18 0.76
CA LEU A 116 17.89 -0.85 -0.38
C LEU A 116 19.39 -1.16 -0.19
N GLN A 117 20.08 -0.46 0.70
CA GLN A 117 21.45 -0.84 1.11
C GLN A 117 21.45 -2.15 1.89
N ILE A 118 20.38 -2.44 2.64
CA ILE A 118 20.22 -3.66 3.44
C ILE A 118 19.67 -4.80 2.57
N GLU A 119 18.64 -4.51 1.78
CA GLU A 119 17.98 -5.47 0.88
C GLU A 119 17.96 -4.91 -0.55
N PRO A 120 19.03 -5.14 -1.35
CA PRO A 120 19.15 -4.58 -2.71
C PRO A 120 18.10 -5.06 -3.71
N GLU A 121 17.47 -6.20 -3.48
CA GLU A 121 16.43 -6.81 -4.35
C GLU A 121 15.03 -6.74 -3.73
N ASN A 122 14.76 -5.73 -2.91
CA ASN A 122 13.44 -5.54 -2.31
C ASN A 122 12.52 -4.74 -3.25
N ALA A 123 11.62 -5.44 -3.94
CA ALA A 123 10.69 -4.84 -4.91
C ALA A 123 9.77 -3.78 -4.27
N ASP A 124 9.30 -3.98 -3.04
CA ASP A 124 8.38 -3.04 -2.37
C ASP A 124 9.04 -1.70 -2.09
N ILE A 125 10.34 -1.70 -1.76
CA ILE A 125 11.11 -0.48 -1.54
C ILE A 125 11.28 0.28 -2.86
N TYR A 126 11.65 -0.40 -3.94
CA TYR A 126 11.73 0.21 -5.27
C TYR A 126 10.38 0.77 -5.73
N LEU A 127 9.28 0.00 -5.58
CA LEU A 127 7.93 0.46 -5.89
C LEU A 127 7.54 1.72 -5.10
N THR A 128 7.91 1.76 -3.82
CA THR A 128 7.63 2.93 -2.98
C THR A 128 8.46 4.12 -3.42
N ARG A 129 9.76 3.93 -3.74
CA ARG A 129 10.65 5.00 -4.17
C ARG A 129 10.28 5.52 -5.56
N SER A 130 9.87 4.64 -6.48
CA SER A 130 9.38 5.04 -7.81
C SER A 130 8.17 5.98 -7.72
N LYS A 131 7.21 5.69 -6.82
CA LYS A 131 6.06 6.58 -6.55
C LYS A 131 6.49 7.95 -6.00
N VAL A 132 7.50 7.97 -5.11
CA VAL A 132 8.07 9.24 -4.61
C VAL A 132 8.72 10.01 -5.74
N TYR A 133 9.52 9.37 -6.61
CA TYR A 133 10.13 10.01 -7.78
C TYR A 133 9.08 10.52 -8.77
N GLU A 134 8.03 9.75 -9.03
CA GLU A 134 6.92 10.19 -9.88
C GLU A 134 6.24 11.44 -9.31
N SER A 135 5.98 11.48 -8.01
CA SER A 135 5.40 12.65 -7.34
C SER A 135 6.30 13.90 -7.33
N LEU A 136 7.60 13.73 -7.61
CA LEU A 136 8.59 14.80 -7.82
C LEU A 136 8.75 15.16 -9.31
N GLY A 137 8.02 14.54 -10.23
CA GLY A 137 8.20 14.68 -11.66
C GLY A 137 9.48 14.04 -12.22
N LYS A 138 10.22 13.27 -11.40
CA LYS A 138 11.48 12.60 -11.77
C LYS A 138 11.19 11.25 -12.45
N LYS A 139 10.57 11.30 -13.63
CA LYS A 139 10.08 10.11 -14.35
C LYS A 139 11.18 9.10 -14.67
N ASP A 140 12.36 9.56 -15.07
CA ASP A 140 13.48 8.68 -15.43
C ASP A 140 13.95 7.86 -14.22
N LEU A 141 13.98 8.48 -13.03
CA LEU A 141 14.33 7.77 -11.79
C LEU A 141 13.24 6.77 -11.38
N ALA A 142 11.97 7.15 -11.55
CA ALA A 142 10.86 6.22 -11.30
C ALA A 142 10.92 5.02 -12.25
N MET A 143 11.18 5.25 -13.54
CA MET A 143 11.33 4.19 -14.54
C MET A 143 12.55 3.30 -14.25
N LYS A 144 13.67 3.90 -13.80
CA LYS A 144 14.87 3.15 -13.41
C LYS A 144 14.56 2.19 -12.25
N ASP A 145 13.85 2.64 -11.21
CA ASP A 145 13.46 1.79 -10.09
C ASP A 145 12.55 0.64 -10.52
N LEU A 146 11.55 0.91 -11.37
CA LEU A 146 10.65 -0.13 -11.87
C LEU A 146 11.39 -1.15 -12.75
N ASN A 147 12.30 -0.70 -13.61
CA ASN A 147 13.13 -1.59 -14.42
C ASN A 147 14.09 -2.41 -13.56
N GLN A 148 14.60 -1.84 -12.47
CA GLN A 148 15.45 -2.58 -11.53
C GLN A 148 14.71 -3.77 -10.92
N ILE A 149 13.42 -3.62 -10.58
CA ILE A 149 12.60 -4.76 -10.11
C ILE A 149 12.57 -5.86 -11.18
N LEU A 150 12.39 -5.49 -12.45
CA LEU A 150 12.28 -6.46 -13.54
C LEU A 150 13.59 -7.21 -13.85
N THR A 151 14.73 -6.76 -13.33
CA THR A 151 16.00 -7.50 -13.46
C THR A 151 16.03 -8.75 -12.58
N PHE A 152 15.42 -8.74 -11.40
CA PHE A 152 15.37 -9.87 -10.47
C PHE A 152 13.98 -10.51 -10.34
N ALA A 153 12.92 -9.81 -10.75
CA ALA A 153 11.53 -10.29 -10.76
C ALA A 153 10.84 -9.88 -12.08
N PRO A 154 11.14 -10.53 -13.22
CA PRO A 154 10.65 -10.14 -14.56
C PRO A 154 9.13 -10.12 -14.67
N ASP A 155 8.43 -10.99 -13.93
CA ASP A 155 6.97 -11.11 -13.94
C ASP A 155 6.28 -10.25 -12.88
N ASN A 156 7.00 -9.30 -12.25
CA ASN A 156 6.41 -8.45 -11.22
C ASN A 156 5.35 -7.55 -11.84
N ILE A 157 4.07 -7.90 -11.58
CA ILE A 157 2.91 -7.23 -12.13
C ILE A 157 2.84 -5.74 -11.74
N TYR A 158 3.27 -5.40 -10.51
CA TYR A 158 3.24 -4.03 -10.02
C TYR A 158 4.28 -3.15 -10.70
N ALA A 159 5.47 -3.68 -10.99
CA ALA A 159 6.51 -2.95 -11.72
C ALA A 159 6.08 -2.72 -13.18
N ARG A 160 5.57 -3.74 -13.86
CA ARG A 160 5.07 -3.65 -15.23
C ARG A 160 3.86 -2.68 -15.34
N THR A 161 2.93 -2.75 -14.38
CA THR A 161 1.82 -1.81 -14.27
C THR A 161 2.31 -0.38 -14.00
N GLY A 162 3.34 -0.23 -13.17
CA GLY A 162 3.98 1.06 -12.89
C GLY A 162 4.54 1.70 -14.17
N LEU A 163 5.22 0.92 -15.01
CA LEU A 163 5.71 1.42 -16.31
C LEU A 163 4.58 1.83 -17.24
N ALA A 164 3.50 1.05 -17.32
CA ALA A 164 2.31 1.42 -18.09
C ALA A 164 1.66 2.72 -17.57
N ASN A 165 1.61 2.91 -16.23
CA ASN A 165 1.16 4.15 -15.62
C ASN A 165 2.06 5.34 -15.96
N LEU A 166 3.37 5.18 -15.97
CA LEU A 166 4.30 6.23 -16.36
C LEU A 166 4.09 6.68 -17.81
N LYS A 167 3.86 5.73 -18.74
CA LYS A 167 3.48 6.03 -20.14
C LYS A 167 2.18 6.83 -20.19
N LYS A 168 1.13 6.34 -19.51
CA LYS A 168 -0.16 7.04 -19.40
C LYS A 168 -0.01 8.47 -18.90
N ASN A 169 0.76 8.66 -17.81
CA ASN A 169 0.96 9.97 -17.20
C ASN A 169 1.88 10.90 -18.02
N SER A 170 2.66 10.33 -18.95
CA SER A 170 3.44 11.10 -19.94
C SER A 170 2.65 11.48 -21.19
N GLY A 171 1.41 11.00 -21.32
CA GLY A 171 0.59 11.22 -22.52
C GLY A 171 0.74 10.14 -23.60
N ASP A 172 1.63 9.16 -23.44
CA ASP A 172 1.71 7.99 -24.32
C ASP A 172 0.57 7.00 -24.00
N LEU A 173 -0.65 7.42 -24.35
CA LEU A 173 -1.86 6.67 -24.07
C LEU A 173 -1.95 5.36 -24.88
N GLU A 174 -1.49 5.37 -26.11
CA GLU A 174 -1.50 4.16 -26.96
C GLU A 174 -0.46 3.13 -26.49
N GLY A 175 0.74 3.58 -26.09
CA GLY A 175 1.75 2.72 -25.47
C GLY A 175 1.26 2.12 -24.16
N ALA A 176 0.60 2.91 -23.29
CA ALA A 176 0.00 2.43 -22.07
C ALA A 176 -1.12 1.40 -22.34
N LEU A 177 -1.96 1.65 -23.35
CA LEU A 177 -3.04 0.73 -23.74
C LEU A 177 -2.49 -0.62 -24.19
N LYS A 178 -1.42 -0.61 -25.00
CA LYS A 178 -0.72 -1.83 -25.44
C LYS A 178 -0.21 -2.64 -24.25
N ASP A 179 0.47 -1.97 -23.30
CA ASP A 179 1.01 -2.63 -22.11
C ASP A 179 -0.09 -3.23 -21.24
N TYR A 180 -1.18 -2.48 -21.00
CA TYR A 180 -2.32 -3.00 -20.25
C TYR A 180 -3.01 -4.18 -20.93
N ASN A 181 -3.16 -4.13 -22.27
CA ASN A 181 -3.73 -5.26 -23.02
C ASN A 181 -2.90 -6.52 -22.86
N GLN A 182 -1.57 -6.40 -22.93
CA GLN A 182 -0.67 -7.51 -22.71
C GLN A 182 -0.81 -8.06 -21.28
N LEU A 183 -0.73 -7.19 -20.26
CA LEU A 183 -0.84 -7.60 -18.86
C LEU A 183 -2.18 -8.29 -18.54
N ILE A 184 -3.29 -7.79 -19.09
CA ILE A 184 -4.61 -8.39 -18.91
C ILE A 184 -4.71 -9.75 -19.60
N SER A 185 -4.06 -9.94 -20.74
CA SER A 185 -4.04 -11.24 -21.44
C SER A 185 -3.27 -12.30 -20.65
N GLU A 186 -2.25 -11.90 -19.90
CA GLU A 186 -1.44 -12.79 -19.05
C GLU A 186 -2.16 -13.06 -17.71
N LYS A 187 -2.69 -12.01 -17.07
CA LYS A 187 -3.34 -12.12 -15.77
C LYS A 187 -4.44 -11.08 -15.61
N PRO A 188 -5.72 -11.46 -15.75
CA PRO A 188 -6.84 -10.53 -15.68
C PRO A 188 -7.14 -10.11 -14.22
N GLU A 189 -6.51 -9.05 -13.73
CA GLU A 189 -6.68 -8.52 -12.39
C GLU A 189 -7.46 -7.19 -12.37
N SER A 190 -8.17 -6.90 -11.27
CA SER A 190 -8.93 -5.67 -11.04
C SER A 190 -8.10 -4.41 -11.28
N LEU A 191 -6.87 -4.37 -10.78
CA LEU A 191 -5.94 -3.26 -10.96
C LEU A 191 -5.70 -2.92 -12.44
N LEU A 192 -5.54 -3.94 -13.28
CA LEU A 192 -5.22 -3.78 -14.70
C LEU A 192 -6.42 -3.25 -15.49
N TYR A 193 -7.61 -3.81 -15.26
CA TYR A 193 -8.82 -3.29 -15.88
C TYR A 193 -9.11 -1.85 -15.45
N SER A 194 -8.94 -1.52 -14.16
CA SER A 194 -9.11 -0.15 -13.69
C SER A 194 -8.09 0.82 -14.30
N GLY A 195 -6.83 0.39 -14.46
CA GLY A 195 -5.78 1.16 -15.12
C GLY A 195 -6.06 1.40 -16.60
N ARG A 196 -6.47 0.35 -17.35
CA ARG A 196 -6.86 0.47 -18.78
C ARG A 196 -8.12 1.31 -18.95
N GLY A 197 -9.07 1.19 -18.03
CA GLY A 197 -10.26 2.03 -18.01
C GLY A 197 -9.93 3.52 -17.89
N ASP A 198 -8.92 3.89 -17.06
CA ASP A 198 -8.42 5.27 -16.99
C ASP A 198 -7.74 5.71 -18.32
N VAL A 199 -7.01 4.82 -18.99
CA VAL A 199 -6.45 5.10 -20.31
C VAL A 199 -7.57 5.37 -21.32
N TYR A 200 -8.58 4.51 -21.41
CA TYR A 200 -9.74 4.70 -22.27
C TYR A 200 -10.48 6.01 -21.96
N PHE A 201 -10.64 6.35 -20.69
CA PHE A 201 -11.27 7.60 -20.26
C PHE A 201 -10.49 8.83 -20.79
N ARG A 202 -9.16 8.83 -20.67
CA ARG A 202 -8.31 9.90 -21.23
C ARG A 202 -8.38 9.98 -22.74
N LEU A 203 -8.55 8.85 -23.42
CA LEU A 203 -8.80 8.76 -24.86
C LEU A 203 -10.24 9.16 -25.26
N LYS A 204 -11.09 9.58 -24.31
CA LYS A 204 -12.52 9.88 -24.53
C LYS A 204 -13.36 8.69 -25.02
N LYS A 205 -12.85 7.47 -24.86
CA LYS A 205 -13.55 6.19 -25.12
C LYS A 205 -14.37 5.77 -23.90
N ASN A 206 -15.42 6.56 -23.57
CA ASN A 206 -16.13 6.43 -22.31
C ASN A 206 -16.90 5.09 -22.17
N LYS A 207 -17.32 4.47 -23.27
CA LYS A 207 -17.99 3.14 -23.23
C LYS A 207 -17.01 2.05 -22.80
N GLU A 208 -15.83 2.01 -23.42
CA GLU A 208 -14.75 1.07 -23.11
C GLU A 208 -14.24 1.30 -21.68
N ALA A 209 -14.06 2.57 -21.30
CA ALA A 209 -13.67 2.95 -19.95
C ALA A 209 -14.66 2.42 -18.90
N LEU A 210 -15.98 2.60 -19.12
CA LEU A 210 -17.00 2.12 -18.20
C LEU A 210 -17.07 0.59 -18.15
N ALA A 211 -16.89 -0.09 -19.28
CA ALA A 211 -16.82 -1.55 -19.33
C ALA A 211 -15.66 -2.08 -18.49
N ASP A 212 -14.48 -1.50 -18.64
CA ASP A 212 -13.28 -1.92 -17.91
C ASP A 212 -13.39 -1.66 -16.40
N VAL A 213 -13.84 -0.48 -15.97
CA VAL A 213 -13.99 -0.23 -14.53
C VAL A 213 -15.09 -1.09 -13.90
N ASN A 214 -16.14 -1.41 -14.63
CA ASN A 214 -17.16 -2.36 -14.16
C ASN A 214 -16.57 -3.79 -14.06
N LYS A 215 -15.71 -4.20 -14.99
CA LYS A 215 -15.01 -5.47 -14.93
C LYS A 215 -14.07 -5.50 -13.71
N ALA A 216 -13.33 -4.41 -13.45
CA ALA A 216 -12.50 -4.26 -12.26
C ALA A 216 -13.31 -4.46 -10.97
N ILE A 217 -14.47 -3.80 -10.86
CA ILE A 217 -15.37 -3.92 -9.71
C ILE A 217 -15.95 -5.35 -9.59
N SER A 218 -16.22 -6.02 -10.72
CA SER A 218 -16.73 -7.40 -10.69
C SER A 218 -15.68 -8.41 -10.19
N ILE A 219 -14.40 -8.16 -10.43
CA ILE A 219 -13.28 -8.98 -9.96
C ILE A 219 -12.99 -8.70 -8.47
N ASP A 220 -12.90 -7.43 -8.11
CA ASP A 220 -12.73 -7.00 -6.72
C ASP A 220 -13.74 -5.89 -6.37
N PRO A 221 -14.87 -6.24 -5.75
CA PRO A 221 -15.90 -5.26 -5.36
C PRO A 221 -15.41 -4.23 -4.32
N LYS A 222 -14.30 -4.52 -3.62
CA LYS A 222 -13.71 -3.63 -2.61
C LYS A 222 -12.59 -2.75 -3.15
N PHE A 223 -12.27 -2.83 -4.44
CA PHE A 223 -11.23 -2.00 -5.05
C PHE A 223 -11.70 -0.54 -5.17
N ALA A 224 -11.48 0.23 -4.13
CA ALA A 224 -11.94 1.62 -4.01
C ALA A 224 -11.58 2.51 -5.21
N GLN A 225 -10.37 2.37 -5.78
CA GLN A 225 -9.94 3.15 -6.95
C GLN A 225 -10.82 2.93 -8.18
N ALA A 226 -11.33 1.71 -8.41
CA ALA A 226 -12.23 1.44 -9.53
C ALA A 226 -13.57 2.19 -9.38
N HIS A 227 -14.07 2.34 -8.16
CA HIS A 227 -15.26 3.15 -7.90
C HIS A 227 -15.01 4.65 -8.11
N VAL A 228 -13.82 5.17 -7.78
CA VAL A 228 -13.42 6.55 -8.11
C VAL A 228 -13.38 6.74 -9.63
N ASN A 229 -12.70 5.85 -10.36
CA ASN A 229 -12.61 5.91 -11.82
C ASN A 229 -14.02 5.85 -12.47
N LYS A 230 -14.90 4.98 -11.95
CA LYS A 230 -16.30 4.92 -12.40
C LYS A 230 -17.02 6.24 -12.20
N ALA A 231 -16.84 6.89 -11.06
CA ALA A 231 -17.47 8.18 -10.77
C ALA A 231 -17.01 9.26 -11.76
N LEU A 232 -15.70 9.33 -12.08
CA LEU A 232 -15.16 10.29 -13.04
C LEU A 232 -15.79 10.11 -14.43
N ILE A 233 -15.90 8.88 -14.91
CA ILE A 233 -16.53 8.55 -16.21
C ILE A 233 -18.02 8.92 -16.18
N LEU A 234 -18.72 8.65 -15.08
CA LEU A 234 -20.14 8.96 -14.94
C LEU A 234 -20.41 10.47 -14.90
N PHE A 235 -19.55 11.27 -14.28
CA PHE A 235 -19.64 12.73 -14.35
C PHE A 235 -19.48 13.22 -15.79
N GLU A 236 -18.48 12.72 -16.51
CA GLU A 236 -18.24 13.09 -17.92
C GLU A 236 -19.40 12.70 -18.85
N THR A 237 -20.10 11.60 -18.53
CA THR A 237 -21.25 11.11 -19.30
C THR A 237 -22.60 11.64 -18.83
N GLY A 238 -22.63 12.66 -17.96
CA GLY A 238 -23.85 13.34 -17.52
C GLY A 238 -24.73 12.55 -16.54
N LYS A 239 -24.12 11.64 -15.77
CA LYS A 239 -24.80 10.80 -14.76
C LYS A 239 -24.35 11.12 -13.32
N PRO A 240 -24.56 12.37 -12.85
CA PRO A 240 -24.01 12.81 -11.56
C PRO A 240 -24.53 12.01 -10.36
N LYS A 241 -25.79 11.59 -10.35
CA LYS A 241 -26.34 10.79 -9.22
C LYS A 241 -25.61 9.45 -9.07
N GLU A 242 -25.38 8.75 -10.18
CA GLU A 242 -24.64 7.47 -10.16
C GLU A 242 -23.16 7.69 -9.80
N ALA A 243 -22.58 8.81 -10.26
CA ALA A 243 -21.22 9.20 -9.92
C ALA A 243 -21.04 9.41 -8.41
N CYS A 244 -21.93 10.16 -7.78
CA CYS A 244 -21.90 10.41 -6.34
C CYS A 244 -22.04 9.11 -5.52
N ALA A 245 -22.96 8.23 -5.93
CA ALA A 245 -23.09 6.92 -5.30
C ALA A 245 -21.81 6.07 -5.44
N SER A 246 -21.08 6.24 -6.55
CA SER A 246 -19.79 5.55 -6.74
C SER A 246 -18.70 6.13 -5.85
N LEU A 247 -18.68 7.46 -5.63
CA LEU A 247 -17.76 8.09 -4.66
C LEU A 247 -18.03 7.62 -3.22
N ASP A 248 -19.30 7.54 -2.82
CA ASP A 248 -19.67 7.06 -1.49
C ASP A 248 -19.22 5.61 -1.27
N LYS A 249 -19.33 4.77 -2.28
CA LYS A 249 -18.78 3.41 -2.24
C LYS A 249 -17.25 3.42 -2.09
N ALA A 250 -16.54 4.25 -2.83
CA ALA A 250 -15.08 4.35 -2.70
C ALA A 250 -14.68 4.74 -1.27
N VAL A 251 -15.34 5.74 -0.67
CA VAL A 251 -15.08 6.18 0.70
C VAL A 251 -15.41 5.09 1.71
N SER A 252 -16.52 4.37 1.56
CA SER A 252 -16.89 3.25 2.43
C SER A 252 -15.89 2.09 2.38
N MET A 253 -15.09 2.01 1.31
CA MET A 253 -14.00 1.04 1.11
C MET A 253 -12.63 1.58 1.51
N GLY A 254 -12.58 2.73 2.22
CA GLY A 254 -11.37 3.29 2.77
C GLY A 254 -10.63 4.28 1.87
N TYR A 255 -11.23 4.74 0.77
CA TYR A 255 -10.65 5.85 0.01
C TYR A 255 -10.76 7.15 0.81
N GLU A 256 -9.70 7.94 0.85
CA GLU A 256 -9.65 9.17 1.65
C GLU A 256 -10.58 10.25 1.06
N LYS A 257 -11.68 10.56 1.76
CA LYS A 257 -12.66 11.54 1.32
C LYS A 257 -12.06 12.92 1.01
N PRO A 258 -11.06 13.44 1.75
CA PRO A 258 -10.42 14.72 1.42
C PRO A 258 -9.83 14.78 0.01
N LEU A 259 -9.39 13.65 -0.55
CA LEU A 259 -8.87 13.58 -1.92
C LEU A 259 -9.95 13.66 -3.00
N LEU A 260 -11.23 13.61 -2.63
CA LEU A 260 -12.40 13.60 -3.52
C LEU A 260 -13.27 14.86 -3.38
N MET A 261 -12.81 15.88 -2.65
CA MET A 261 -13.64 17.07 -2.37
C MET A 261 -14.09 17.79 -3.65
N ASP A 262 -13.21 17.91 -4.65
CA ASP A 262 -13.56 18.52 -5.94
C ASP A 262 -14.63 17.73 -6.70
N GLN A 263 -14.62 16.40 -6.56
CA GLN A 263 -15.63 15.53 -7.15
C GLN A 263 -16.94 15.62 -6.38
N TYR A 264 -16.90 15.68 -5.04
CA TYR A 264 -18.09 15.85 -4.22
C TYR A 264 -18.78 17.21 -4.44
N ALA A 265 -18.02 18.28 -4.72
CA ALA A 265 -18.59 19.57 -5.08
C ALA A 265 -19.55 19.48 -6.30
N LYS A 266 -19.26 18.52 -7.25
CA LYS A 266 -20.15 18.26 -8.39
C LYS A 266 -21.45 17.53 -7.98
N CYS A 267 -21.49 16.92 -6.81
CA CYS A 267 -22.68 16.27 -6.27
C CYS A 267 -23.67 17.29 -5.69
N GLU A 268 -23.20 18.43 -5.21
CA GLU A 268 -24.01 19.44 -4.53
C GLU A 268 -24.70 20.41 -5.51
N VAL A 269 -24.21 20.54 -6.73
CA VAL A 269 -24.64 21.54 -7.73
C VAL A 269 -25.99 21.24 -8.39
N LYS A 270 -26.69 20.12 -8.06
CA LYS A 270 -28.03 19.78 -8.62
C LYS A 270 -28.99 19.34 -7.52
N LYS A 271 -29.39 20.30 -6.69
CA LYS A 271 -30.69 20.26 -6.03
C LYS A 271 -31.67 21.15 -6.73
#